data_b66590c2de3b681c3ff4d86a8a5b2d76
#
_entry.id   b66590c2de3b681c3ff4d86a8a5b2d76
#
_cell.length_a   1.000
_cell.length_b   1.000
_cell.length_c   1.000
_cell.angle_alpha   90.00
_cell.angle_beta   90.00
_cell.angle_gamma   90.00
#
_symmetry.space_group_name_H-M   'P 1'
#
loop_
_entity.id
_entity.type
_entity.pdbx_description
1 polymer ?
#
loop_
_entity_poly.entity_id
_entity_poly.type
_entity_poly.pdbx_seq_one_letter_code
_entity_poly.pdbx_strand_id
1 'polypeptide(L)'
;MLVGAETARKENYFGVRTTQQQRETRHARGQAEVPPIVVMTKSLNFDTATQLFTDTRTPPLFAVPEDVLSDKDVFARARKIEQAGGVIVPVEGQDVSAVVAALHARGLARIVCEGGPSLNAQLIGAGEVDVFHYTVSPRAVQPSELRLFAEADTPSDRAFVLEAAHVTCDSMLFLRYRSVREG
;
A
#
# COMPACT_ATOMS: atom_id res chain seq x y z
N MET A 1 4.53 -1.36 4.12
CA MET A 1 3.16 -1.66 3.66
C MET A 1 2.62 -0.45 2.93
N LEU A 2 2.14 -0.58 1.71
CA LEU A 2 1.64 0.52 0.87
C LEU A 2 0.11 0.49 0.85
N VAL A 3 -0.53 1.64 0.99
CA VAL A 3 -1.98 1.79 1.01
C VAL A 3 -2.40 3.12 0.40
N GLY A 4 -3.56 3.16 -0.24
CA GLY A 4 -4.17 4.39 -0.75
C GLY A 4 -4.77 5.24 0.38
N ALA A 5 -4.73 6.56 0.22
CA ALA A 5 -5.18 7.51 1.24
C ALA A 5 -6.63 7.32 1.67
N GLU A 6 -7.53 6.99 0.76
CA GLU A 6 -8.94 6.79 1.08
C GLU A 6 -9.14 5.54 1.95
N THR A 7 -8.49 4.45 1.61
CA THR A 7 -8.50 3.20 2.39
C THR A 7 -7.92 3.42 3.78
N ALA A 8 -6.75 4.09 3.85
CA ALA A 8 -6.11 4.38 5.14
C ALA A 8 -7.02 5.18 6.09
N ARG A 9 -7.81 6.12 5.54
CA ARG A 9 -8.77 6.91 6.33
C ARG A 9 -10.02 6.11 6.71
N LYS A 10 -10.63 5.41 5.74
CA LYS A 10 -11.89 4.68 5.97
C LYS A 10 -11.74 3.53 6.95
N GLU A 11 -10.61 2.83 6.88
CA GLU A 11 -10.31 1.67 7.71
C GLU A 11 -9.55 2.03 9.00
N ASN A 12 -9.38 3.33 9.27
CA ASN A 12 -8.70 3.84 10.45
C ASN A 12 -7.39 3.11 10.74
N TYR A 13 -6.48 3.14 9.76
CA TYR A 13 -5.20 2.43 9.85
C TYR A 13 -4.40 2.84 11.08
N PHE A 14 -3.71 1.87 11.64
CA PHE A 14 -2.78 2.02 12.76
C PHE A 14 -1.44 1.34 12.42
N GLY A 15 -0.42 1.56 13.24
CA GLY A 15 0.91 1.02 13.00
C GLY A 15 0.96 -0.50 12.91
N VAL A 16 1.81 -1.01 12.03
CA VAL A 16 1.96 -2.46 11.84
C VAL A 16 2.33 -3.15 13.14
N ARG A 17 1.66 -4.25 13.45
CA ARG A 17 1.93 -5.11 14.60
C ARG A 17 2.79 -6.30 14.16
N THR A 18 3.85 -6.55 14.88
CA THR A 18 4.73 -7.70 14.65
C THR A 18 4.87 -8.51 15.93
N THR A 19 4.79 -9.83 15.81
CA THR A 19 5.13 -10.76 16.90
C THR A 19 6.64 -10.76 17.14
N GLN A 20 7.08 -11.30 18.27
CA GLN A 20 8.51 -11.45 18.55
C GLN A 20 9.21 -12.26 17.45
N GLN A 21 8.65 -13.41 17.06
CA GLN A 21 9.20 -14.26 16.01
C GLN A 21 9.31 -13.52 14.66
N GLN A 22 8.32 -12.68 14.31
CA GLN A 22 8.39 -11.86 13.11
C GLN A 22 9.51 -10.82 13.20
N ARG A 23 9.73 -10.18 14.35
CA ARG A 23 10.83 -9.24 14.55
C ARG A 23 12.17 -9.91 14.41
N GLU A 24 12.36 -11.07 15.03
CA GLU A 24 13.58 -11.86 14.92
C GLU A 24 13.87 -12.27 13.46
N THR A 25 12.84 -12.75 12.75
CA THR A 25 12.94 -13.09 11.33
C THR A 25 13.29 -11.88 10.47
N ARG A 26 12.72 -10.72 10.75
CA ARG A 26 13.03 -9.47 10.05
C ARG A 26 14.45 -9.01 10.34
N HIS A 27 14.88 -9.05 11.60
CA HIS A 27 16.22 -8.70 12.01
C HIS A 27 17.28 -9.58 11.32
N ALA A 28 17.05 -10.91 11.26
CA ALA A 28 17.93 -11.84 10.57
C ALA A 28 18.06 -11.56 9.05
N ARG A 29 17.11 -10.79 8.48
CA ARG A 29 17.13 -10.34 7.08
C ARG A 29 17.62 -8.90 6.90
N GLY A 30 18.18 -8.28 7.94
CA GLY A 30 18.62 -6.89 7.92
C GLY A 30 17.48 -5.86 7.79
N GLN A 31 16.24 -6.24 8.14
CA GLN A 31 15.07 -5.38 8.07
C GLN A 31 14.77 -4.75 9.44
N ALA A 32 14.18 -3.55 9.43
CA ALA A 32 13.64 -2.95 10.65
C ALA A 32 12.58 -3.86 11.31
N GLU A 33 12.51 -3.90 12.63
CA GLU A 33 11.59 -4.76 13.39
C GLU A 33 10.13 -4.58 12.98
N VAL A 34 9.72 -3.34 12.72
CA VAL A 34 8.37 -2.99 12.29
C VAL A 34 8.46 -2.23 10.97
N PRO A 35 7.78 -2.69 9.91
CA PRO A 35 7.76 -1.98 8.64
C PRO A 35 6.90 -0.70 8.76
N PRO A 36 7.27 0.38 8.07
CA PRO A 36 6.41 1.56 8.00
C PRO A 36 5.14 1.29 7.20
N ILE A 37 4.07 2.03 7.53
CA ILE A 37 2.95 2.23 6.62
C ILE A 37 3.32 3.36 5.67
N VAL A 38 3.12 3.15 4.38
CA VAL A 38 3.28 4.16 3.35
C VAL A 38 1.91 4.48 2.78
N VAL A 39 1.52 5.73 2.87
CA VAL A 39 0.24 6.21 2.32
C VAL A 39 0.52 6.97 1.02
N MET A 40 -0.03 6.49 -0.09
CA MET A 40 0.00 7.24 -1.34
C MET A 40 -1.12 8.28 -1.37
N THR A 41 -0.77 9.55 -1.54
CA THR A 41 -1.73 10.67 -1.47
C THR A 41 -1.26 11.87 -2.28
N LYS A 42 -2.21 12.61 -2.87
CA LYS A 42 -1.93 13.91 -3.51
C LYS A 42 -2.31 15.10 -2.61
N SER A 43 -3.23 14.90 -1.68
CA SER A 43 -3.82 16.00 -0.91
C SER A 43 -3.27 16.17 0.50
N LEU A 44 -2.59 15.16 1.05
CA LEU A 44 -2.13 15.11 2.45
C LEU A 44 -3.24 15.46 3.48
N ASN A 45 -4.51 15.23 3.11
CA ASN A 45 -5.64 15.53 3.98
C ASN A 45 -5.85 14.41 5.01
N PHE A 46 -5.15 14.49 6.13
CA PHE A 46 -5.23 13.55 7.24
C PHE A 46 -5.46 14.29 8.56
N ASP A 47 -6.29 13.68 9.40
CA ASP A 47 -6.39 14.07 10.80
C ASP A 47 -5.23 13.40 11.56
N THR A 48 -4.37 14.23 12.14
CA THR A 48 -3.19 13.80 12.89
C THR A 48 -3.51 13.21 14.27
N ALA A 49 -4.76 13.29 14.73
CA ALA A 49 -5.21 12.63 15.94
C ALA A 49 -5.59 11.13 15.74
N THR A 50 -5.56 10.64 14.49
CA THR A 50 -5.90 9.23 14.19
C THR A 50 -4.82 8.25 14.64
N GLN A 51 -5.19 6.97 14.74
CA GLN A 51 -4.29 5.89 15.16
C GLN A 51 -3.06 5.73 14.24
N LEU A 52 -3.13 6.20 13.01
CA LEU A 52 -1.99 6.18 12.08
C LEU A 52 -0.78 6.95 12.65
N PHE A 53 -1.03 8.00 13.45
CA PHE A 53 0.01 8.81 14.10
C PHE A 53 0.21 8.44 15.57
N THR A 54 -0.89 8.14 16.30
CA THR A 54 -0.85 7.98 17.75
C THR A 54 -0.59 6.56 18.21
N ASP A 55 -0.84 5.55 17.33
CA ASP A 55 -0.69 4.12 17.64
C ASP A 55 0.24 3.43 16.62
N THR A 56 1.45 3.97 16.48
CA THR A 56 2.48 3.43 15.58
C THR A 56 3.85 3.41 16.27
N ARG A 57 4.65 2.37 15.97
CA ARG A 57 6.06 2.27 16.43
C ARG A 57 7.04 2.83 15.40
N THR A 58 6.62 2.85 14.15
CA THR A 58 7.42 3.36 13.04
C THR A 58 6.66 4.51 12.40
N PRO A 59 7.29 5.68 12.20
CA PRO A 59 6.64 6.81 11.56
C PRO A 59 5.95 6.43 10.25
N PRO A 60 4.70 6.84 10.03
CA PRO A 60 4.05 6.65 8.74
C PRO A 60 4.71 7.52 7.67
N LEU A 61 4.86 6.98 6.48
CA LEU A 61 5.40 7.68 5.32
C LEU A 61 4.25 8.13 4.42
N PHE A 62 4.36 9.33 3.87
CA PHE A 62 3.37 9.88 2.95
C PHE A 62 4.03 10.14 1.60
N ALA A 63 3.83 9.22 0.65
CA ALA A 63 4.30 9.38 -0.72
C ALA A 63 3.39 10.37 -1.47
N VAL A 64 3.96 11.48 -1.90
CA VAL A 64 3.24 12.61 -2.48
C VAL A 64 4.01 13.13 -3.70
N PRO A 65 3.33 13.43 -4.83
CA PRO A 65 3.98 14.08 -5.95
C PRO A 65 4.64 15.40 -5.53
N GLU A 66 5.86 15.64 -5.99
CA GLU A 66 6.64 16.81 -5.56
C GLU A 66 6.00 18.12 -6.01
N ASP A 67 5.40 18.14 -7.18
CA ASP A 67 4.75 19.30 -7.78
C ASP A 67 3.58 19.85 -6.92
N VAL A 68 2.82 18.97 -6.25
CA VAL A 68 1.70 19.41 -5.42
C VAL A 68 2.15 20.06 -4.11
N LEU A 69 3.40 19.88 -3.69
CA LEU A 69 3.96 20.54 -2.49
C LEU A 69 4.17 22.04 -2.68
N SER A 70 4.11 22.56 -3.92
CA SER A 70 4.09 23.99 -4.21
C SER A 70 2.77 24.68 -3.83
N ASP A 71 1.68 23.90 -3.70
CA ASP A 71 0.40 24.40 -3.21
C ASP A 71 0.49 24.70 -1.71
N LYS A 72 0.08 25.93 -1.32
CA LYS A 72 0.19 26.41 0.06
C LYS A 72 -0.59 25.56 1.07
N ASP A 73 -1.76 25.06 0.67
CA ASP A 73 -2.62 24.26 1.56
C ASP A 73 -2.06 22.85 1.73
N VAL A 74 -1.54 22.27 0.64
CA VAL A 74 -0.86 20.96 0.68
C VAL A 74 0.42 21.06 1.52
N PHE A 75 1.21 22.12 1.33
CA PHE A 75 2.41 22.36 2.13
C PHE A 75 2.09 22.53 3.62
N ALA A 76 1.04 23.29 3.95
CA ALA A 76 0.62 23.44 5.34
C ALA A 76 0.19 22.11 5.98
N ARG A 77 -0.49 21.22 5.21
CA ARG A 77 -0.84 19.87 5.67
C ARG A 77 0.40 18.98 5.84
N ALA A 78 1.38 19.07 4.92
CA ALA A 78 2.66 18.39 5.05
C ALA A 78 3.35 18.73 6.37
N ARG A 79 3.43 20.02 6.70
CA ARG A 79 4.01 20.48 7.97
C ARG A 79 3.28 19.95 9.20
N LYS A 80 1.94 19.87 9.16
CA LYS A 80 1.16 19.27 10.26
C LYS A 80 1.45 17.78 10.43
N ILE A 81 1.57 17.04 9.32
CA ILE A 81 1.93 15.62 9.33
C ILE A 81 3.33 15.42 9.93
N GLU A 82 4.31 16.22 9.52
CA GLU A 82 5.67 16.16 10.07
C GLU A 82 5.70 16.48 11.58
N GLN A 83 4.95 17.49 12.02
CA GLN A 83 4.82 17.84 13.44
C GLN A 83 4.18 16.70 14.26
N ALA A 84 3.31 15.90 13.65
CA ALA A 84 2.72 14.71 14.27
C ALA A 84 3.59 13.46 14.19
N GLY A 85 4.83 13.58 13.68
CA GLY A 85 5.77 12.47 13.58
C GLY A 85 5.68 11.66 12.28
N GLY A 86 4.87 12.06 11.31
CA GLY A 86 4.88 11.48 9.97
C GLY A 86 6.05 11.97 9.12
N VAL A 87 6.35 11.28 8.05
CA VAL A 87 7.44 11.61 7.13
C VAL A 87 6.90 11.83 5.74
N ILE A 88 7.17 13.00 5.16
CA ILE A 88 6.84 13.29 3.77
C ILE A 88 7.90 12.68 2.86
N VAL A 89 7.45 11.97 1.84
CA VAL A 89 8.27 11.38 0.79
C VAL A 89 7.87 12.02 -0.54
N PRO A 90 8.55 13.09 -0.95
CA PRO A 90 8.34 13.67 -2.27
C PRO A 90 8.71 12.65 -3.35
N VAL A 91 7.92 12.59 -4.41
CA VAL A 91 8.07 11.66 -5.52
C VAL A 91 8.11 12.44 -6.82
N GLU A 92 9.14 12.23 -7.62
CA GLU A 92 9.23 12.79 -8.97
C GLU A 92 8.20 12.09 -9.88
N GLY A 93 7.22 12.86 -10.38
CA GLY A 93 6.12 12.33 -11.20
C GLY A 93 4.86 12.01 -10.40
N GLN A 94 3.82 11.61 -11.12
CA GLN A 94 2.49 11.38 -10.54
C GLN A 94 2.03 9.93 -10.62
N ASP A 95 2.84 9.06 -11.21
CA ASP A 95 2.53 7.65 -11.40
C ASP A 95 2.98 6.79 -10.22
N VAL A 96 2.44 5.58 -10.16
CA VAL A 96 2.73 4.65 -9.08
C VAL A 96 4.13 4.06 -9.17
N SER A 97 4.72 3.97 -10.37
CA SER A 97 6.10 3.47 -10.56
C SER A 97 7.12 4.39 -9.91
N ALA A 98 6.90 5.71 -9.99
CA ALA A 98 7.74 6.69 -9.30
C ALA A 98 7.65 6.50 -7.76
N VAL A 99 6.47 6.18 -7.23
CA VAL A 99 6.32 5.84 -5.80
C VAL A 99 7.11 4.58 -5.45
N VAL A 100 6.99 3.51 -6.24
CA VAL A 100 7.74 2.26 -6.04
C VAL A 100 9.25 2.52 -6.08
N ALA A 101 9.73 3.29 -7.05
CA ALA A 101 11.14 3.66 -7.17
C ALA A 101 11.64 4.46 -5.95
N ALA A 102 10.88 5.45 -5.48
CA ALA A 102 11.21 6.25 -4.30
C ALA A 102 11.28 5.40 -3.03
N LEU A 103 10.41 4.39 -2.89
CA LEU A 103 10.44 3.45 -1.78
C LEU A 103 11.65 2.50 -1.85
N HIS A 104 11.98 2.02 -3.05
CA HIS A 104 13.19 1.21 -3.27
C HIS A 104 14.47 1.98 -2.93
N ALA A 105 14.57 3.24 -3.34
CA ALA A 105 15.68 4.13 -3.01
C ALA A 105 15.86 4.34 -1.49
N ARG A 106 14.77 4.17 -0.72
CA ARG A 106 14.78 4.18 0.76
C ARG A 106 15.08 2.81 1.40
N GLY A 107 15.46 1.81 0.61
CA GLY A 107 15.74 0.44 1.08
C GLY A 107 14.48 -0.39 1.37
N LEU A 108 13.28 0.08 0.98
CA LEU A 108 12.03 -0.65 1.13
C LEU A 108 11.79 -1.59 -0.07
N ALA A 109 12.70 -2.56 -0.26
CA ALA A 109 12.73 -3.43 -1.44
C ALA A 109 11.56 -4.43 -1.53
N ARG A 110 10.83 -4.66 -0.45
CA ARG A 110 9.68 -5.58 -0.42
C ARG A 110 8.45 -4.81 0.01
N ILE A 111 7.56 -4.55 -0.95
CA ILE A 111 6.35 -3.77 -0.75
C ILE A 111 5.15 -4.73 -0.73
N VAL A 112 4.35 -4.66 0.32
CA VAL A 112 3.02 -5.29 0.36
C VAL A 112 2.00 -4.17 0.18
N CYS A 113 1.14 -4.29 -0.84
CA CYS A 113 0.05 -3.36 -1.08
C CYS A 113 -1.27 -3.94 -0.55
N GLU A 114 -1.99 -3.15 0.22
CA GLU A 114 -3.33 -3.51 0.73
C GLU A 114 -4.45 -2.70 0.03
N GLY A 115 -4.13 -2.14 -1.12
CA GLY A 115 -5.10 -1.43 -1.95
C GLY A 115 -5.31 0.02 -1.47
N GLY A 116 -6.41 0.74 -1.72
CA GLY A 116 -7.68 0.35 -2.33
C GLY A 116 -7.71 0.13 -3.86
N PRO A 117 -8.93 0.04 -4.38
CA PRO A 117 -9.14 -0.35 -5.77
C PRO A 117 -8.40 0.50 -6.80
N SER A 118 -8.32 1.80 -6.59
CA SER A 118 -7.60 2.72 -7.47
C SER A 118 -6.09 2.48 -7.46
N LEU A 119 -5.50 2.24 -6.28
CA LEU A 119 -4.08 1.93 -6.17
C LEU A 119 -3.76 0.56 -6.78
N ASN A 120 -4.64 -0.44 -6.57
CA ASN A 120 -4.50 -1.75 -7.18
C ASN A 120 -4.51 -1.66 -8.71
N ALA A 121 -5.45 -0.89 -9.29
CA ALA A 121 -5.52 -0.69 -10.74
C ALA A 121 -4.24 -0.04 -11.29
N GLN A 122 -3.70 0.98 -10.61
CA GLN A 122 -2.46 1.64 -11.00
C GLN A 122 -1.26 0.69 -10.96
N LEU A 123 -1.10 -0.08 -9.88
CA LEU A 123 0.02 -1.03 -9.74
C LEU A 123 -0.03 -2.14 -10.78
N ILE A 124 -1.21 -2.70 -11.05
CA ILE A 124 -1.38 -3.71 -12.11
C ILE A 124 -1.10 -3.11 -13.48
N GLY A 125 -1.69 -1.94 -13.78
CA GLY A 125 -1.49 -1.25 -15.05
C GLY A 125 -0.03 -0.93 -15.33
N ALA A 126 0.70 -0.49 -14.31
CA ALA A 126 2.13 -0.19 -14.40
C ALA A 126 3.04 -1.44 -14.43
N GLY A 127 2.52 -2.65 -14.19
CA GLY A 127 3.32 -3.87 -14.13
C GLY A 127 4.19 -4.00 -12.87
N GLU A 128 3.87 -3.26 -11.82
CA GLU A 128 4.63 -3.23 -10.56
C GLU A 128 4.30 -4.39 -9.60
N VAL A 129 3.37 -5.26 -9.99
CA VAL A 129 2.95 -6.39 -9.17
C VAL A 129 3.68 -7.66 -9.57
N ASP A 130 4.58 -8.15 -8.73
CA ASP A 130 5.27 -9.44 -8.91
C ASP A 130 4.40 -10.62 -8.49
N VAL A 131 3.67 -10.46 -7.38
CA VAL A 131 2.85 -11.51 -6.78
C VAL A 131 1.51 -10.94 -6.36
N PHE A 132 0.45 -11.63 -6.75
CA PHE A 132 -0.92 -11.27 -6.41
C PHE A 132 -1.53 -12.36 -5.53
N HIS A 133 -1.93 -11.98 -4.32
CA HIS A 133 -2.65 -12.85 -3.39
C HIS A 133 -4.14 -12.56 -3.48
N TYR A 134 -4.95 -13.58 -3.68
CA TYR A 134 -6.39 -13.48 -3.79
C TYR A 134 -7.08 -14.49 -2.89
N THR A 135 -8.02 -14.01 -2.09
CA THR A 135 -8.82 -14.88 -1.21
C THR A 135 -10.26 -14.91 -1.72
N VAL A 136 -10.78 -16.14 -1.92
CA VAL A 136 -12.19 -16.35 -2.26
C VAL A 136 -12.91 -16.92 -1.04
N SER A 137 -13.91 -16.18 -0.56
CA SER A 137 -14.80 -16.63 0.51
C SER A 137 -15.97 -17.43 -0.08
N PRO A 138 -16.41 -18.53 0.56
CA PRO A 138 -17.56 -19.31 0.13
C PRO A 138 -18.90 -18.64 0.52
N ARG A 139 -18.96 -17.32 0.50
CA ARG A 139 -20.12 -16.53 0.89
C ARG A 139 -20.65 -15.73 -0.27
N ALA A 140 -21.92 -15.89 -0.60
CA ALA A 140 -22.63 -14.99 -1.49
C ALA A 140 -23.05 -13.74 -0.67
N VAL A 141 -22.52 -12.59 -1.06
CA VAL A 141 -22.86 -11.31 -0.43
C VAL A 141 -23.63 -10.48 -1.45
N GLN A 142 -24.64 -9.76 -0.99
CA GLN A 142 -25.35 -8.78 -1.83
C GLN A 142 -24.34 -7.78 -2.42
N PRO A 143 -24.57 -7.26 -3.63
CA PRO A 143 -23.60 -6.42 -4.31
C PRO A 143 -23.14 -5.29 -3.43
N SER A 144 -21.83 -5.21 -3.24
CA SER A 144 -21.17 -4.08 -2.62
C SER A 144 -20.58 -3.20 -3.73
N GLU A 145 -20.46 -1.92 -3.48
CA GLU A 145 -19.76 -0.99 -4.38
C GLU A 145 -18.24 -1.23 -4.39
N LEU A 146 -17.73 -2.09 -3.49
CA LEU A 146 -16.32 -2.40 -3.40
C LEU A 146 -15.91 -3.33 -4.54
N ARG A 147 -15.04 -2.84 -5.38
CA ARG A 147 -14.38 -3.59 -6.46
C ARG A 147 -12.93 -3.86 -6.06
N LEU A 148 -12.35 -4.92 -6.60
CA LEU A 148 -10.93 -5.23 -6.43
C LEU A 148 -10.04 -4.19 -7.14
N PHE A 149 -10.51 -3.74 -8.32
CA PHE A 149 -9.88 -2.70 -9.13
C PHE A 149 -10.91 -1.61 -9.44
N ALA A 150 -10.50 -0.36 -9.38
CA ALA A 150 -11.28 0.74 -9.94
C ALA A 150 -11.22 0.70 -11.46
N GLU A 151 -12.15 1.40 -12.09
CA GLU A 151 -12.07 1.67 -13.52
C GLU A 151 -10.79 2.46 -13.81
N ALA A 152 -10.08 2.06 -14.85
CA ALA A 152 -8.87 2.73 -15.32
C ALA A 152 -9.14 3.42 -16.64
N ASP A 153 -8.57 4.59 -16.84
CA ASP A 153 -8.67 5.34 -18.09
C ASP A 153 -8.08 4.57 -19.27
N THR A 154 -7.08 3.74 -18.99
CA THR A 154 -6.46 2.85 -19.97
C THR A 154 -6.58 1.41 -19.49
N PRO A 155 -7.32 0.55 -20.21
CA PRO A 155 -7.35 -0.88 -19.91
C PRO A 155 -5.96 -1.49 -19.98
N SER A 156 -5.64 -2.32 -18.99
CA SER A 156 -4.39 -3.10 -18.98
C SER A 156 -4.74 -4.58 -18.90
N ASP A 157 -4.04 -5.38 -19.70
CA ASP A 157 -4.10 -6.84 -19.64
C ASP A 157 -2.75 -7.34 -19.11
N ARG A 158 -2.77 -8.05 -17.98
CA ARG A 158 -1.59 -8.60 -17.34
C ARG A 158 -1.83 -10.05 -17.00
N ALA A 159 -1.00 -10.92 -17.55
CA ALA A 159 -1.08 -12.35 -17.29
C ALA A 159 -0.40 -12.71 -15.96
N PHE A 160 -1.04 -13.63 -15.25
CA PHE A 160 -0.53 -14.21 -14.02
C PHE A 160 -0.66 -15.73 -14.10
N VAL A 161 0.31 -16.45 -13.53
CA VAL A 161 0.29 -17.90 -13.39
C VAL A 161 -0.01 -18.26 -11.94
N LEU A 162 -0.93 -19.21 -11.74
CA LEU A 162 -1.22 -19.74 -10.41
C LEU A 162 0.00 -20.52 -9.89
N GLU A 163 0.57 -20.04 -8.80
CA GLU A 163 1.76 -20.61 -8.17
C GLU A 163 1.40 -21.52 -6.98
N ALA A 164 0.35 -21.16 -6.24
CA ALA A 164 -0.14 -21.94 -5.12
C ALA A 164 -1.64 -21.72 -4.90
N ALA A 165 -2.31 -22.76 -4.45
CA ALA A 165 -3.70 -22.70 -3.98
C ALA A 165 -3.80 -23.49 -2.68
N HIS A 166 -4.46 -22.91 -1.68
CA HIS A 166 -4.75 -23.55 -0.41
C HIS A 166 -6.23 -23.47 -0.10
N VAL A 167 -6.83 -24.60 0.24
CA VAL A 167 -8.23 -24.72 0.64
C VAL A 167 -8.28 -25.02 2.12
N THR A 168 -9.01 -24.22 2.87
CA THR A 168 -9.21 -24.45 4.30
C THR A 168 -10.43 -25.34 4.56
N CYS A 169 -10.55 -25.87 5.78
CA CYS A 169 -11.69 -26.73 6.17
C CYS A 169 -13.04 -25.99 6.13
N ASP A 170 -13.04 -24.66 6.24
CA ASP A 170 -14.21 -23.79 6.09
C ASP A 170 -14.41 -23.28 4.64
N SER A 171 -13.79 -23.96 3.68
CA SER A 171 -13.93 -23.72 2.23
C SER A 171 -13.43 -22.36 1.73
N MET A 172 -12.57 -21.68 2.47
CA MET A 172 -11.85 -20.52 1.95
C MET A 172 -10.78 -20.96 0.94
N LEU A 173 -10.61 -20.21 -0.15
CA LEU A 173 -9.52 -20.41 -1.10
C LEU A 173 -8.51 -19.26 -0.94
N PHE A 174 -7.26 -19.62 -0.68
CA PHE A 174 -6.14 -18.68 -0.72
C PHE A 174 -5.29 -18.97 -1.96
N LEU A 175 -5.26 -18.02 -2.86
CA LEU A 175 -4.60 -18.16 -4.16
C LEU A 175 -3.39 -17.24 -4.21
N ARG A 176 -2.30 -17.74 -4.75
CA ARG A 176 -1.10 -16.98 -5.03
C ARG A 176 -0.79 -17.05 -6.51
N TYR A 177 -0.77 -15.91 -7.15
CA TYR A 177 -0.43 -15.77 -8.56
C TYR A 177 0.89 -15.01 -8.71
N ARG A 178 1.71 -15.43 -9.66
CA ARG A 178 2.93 -14.74 -10.05
C ARG A 178 2.73 -14.06 -11.40
N SER A 179 3.17 -12.81 -11.51
CA SER A 179 3.17 -12.07 -12.78
C SER A 179 4.04 -12.77 -13.82
N VAL A 180 3.50 -12.89 -15.03
CA VAL A 180 4.28 -13.29 -16.19
C VAL A 180 4.97 -12.04 -16.73
N ARG A 181 6.29 -12.01 -16.64
CA ARG A 181 7.09 -10.96 -17.28
C ARG A 181 7.33 -11.38 -18.72
N GLU A 182 6.88 -10.55 -19.65
CA GLU A 182 7.32 -10.69 -21.04
C GLU A 182 8.83 -10.41 -21.09
N GLY A 183 9.60 -11.37 -21.61
CA GLY A 183 11.04 -11.29 -21.76
C GLY A 183 11.47 -10.36 -22.90
#